data_3585230dcc7c84c0cb530468c3b4c286
#
_entry.id   3585230dcc7c84c0cb530468c3b4c286
#
_cell.length_a   1.000
_cell.length_b   1.000
_cell.length_c   1.000
_cell.angle_alpha   90.00
_cell.angle_beta   90.00
_cell.angle_gamma   90.00
#
_symmetry.space_group_name_H-M   'P 1'
#
loop_
_entity.id
_entity.type
_entity.pdbx_description
1 polymer ?
#
loop_
_entity_poly.entity_id
_entity_poly.type
_entity_poly.pdbx_seq_one_letter_code
_entity_poly.pdbx_strand_id
1 'polypeptide(L)'
;SWSFILWESRLPQALTALLCGGALAVCGLMLQTAFKNPLAGPSILGINAGASLGVAFVMLLFGGSITAGVFSLSGFFSVLLGAFIGAMLIMALILFFSTLIKSNVMLLITGIMIGYIASSAIALLNFFATAEGVQSYMIWGLGNFGGVSLQQMPAFALVTIVGLFGSLLLIKPLNALLLGERYAENLGVNIRRVRNWLLIITGLLTAVTTAFCGPVAFIGLAVP
;
A
#
# COMPACT_ATOMS: atom_id res chain seq x y z
N SER A 1 7.87 -34.58 2.37
CA SER A 1 7.23 -35.06 1.15
C SER A 1 7.04 -33.89 0.17
N TRP A 2 7.16 -34.14 -1.12
CA TRP A 2 6.98 -33.13 -2.17
C TRP A 2 5.62 -32.44 -2.10
N SER A 3 4.57 -33.17 -1.76
CA SER A 3 3.22 -32.61 -1.60
C SER A 3 3.15 -31.54 -0.50
N PHE A 4 3.86 -31.72 0.63
CA PHE A 4 3.91 -30.73 1.68
C PHE A 4 4.55 -29.42 1.22
N ILE A 5 5.67 -29.49 0.50
CA ILE A 5 6.35 -28.29 -0.04
C ILE A 5 5.46 -27.56 -1.04
N LEU A 6 4.73 -28.28 -1.89
CA LEU A 6 3.82 -27.69 -2.86
C LEU A 6 2.67 -26.94 -2.17
N TRP A 7 2.01 -27.57 -1.21
CA TRP A 7 0.82 -27.00 -0.56
C TRP A 7 1.16 -25.92 0.47
N GLU A 8 2.19 -26.13 1.28
CA GLU A 8 2.50 -25.19 2.40
C GLU A 8 3.43 -24.04 2.00
N SER A 9 4.17 -24.17 0.91
CA SER A 9 5.13 -23.14 0.49
C SER A 9 4.84 -22.59 -0.90
N ARG A 10 4.80 -23.44 -1.92
CA ARG A 10 4.76 -22.96 -3.32
C ARG A 10 3.40 -22.39 -3.71
N LEU A 11 2.32 -23.02 -3.31
CA LEU A 11 0.96 -22.56 -3.64
C LEU A 11 0.64 -21.21 -2.98
N PRO A 12 0.85 -21.01 -1.67
CA PRO A 12 0.63 -19.69 -1.04
C PRO A 12 1.49 -18.61 -1.68
N GLN A 13 2.75 -18.89 -1.97
CA GLN A 13 3.66 -17.94 -2.60
C GLN A 13 3.17 -17.52 -4.00
N ALA A 14 2.72 -18.47 -4.81
CA ALA A 14 2.18 -18.19 -6.15
C ALA A 14 0.89 -17.36 -6.09
N LEU A 15 -0.03 -17.72 -5.19
CA LEU A 15 -1.28 -16.96 -4.98
C LEU A 15 -1.01 -15.55 -4.46
N THR A 16 -0.07 -15.40 -3.54
CA THR A 16 0.34 -14.10 -3.02
C THR A 16 0.93 -13.23 -4.11
N ALA A 17 1.82 -13.78 -4.94
CA ALA A 17 2.42 -13.07 -6.06
C ALA A 17 1.35 -12.62 -7.09
N LEU A 18 0.39 -13.49 -7.40
CA LEU A 18 -0.71 -13.18 -8.31
C LEU A 18 -1.59 -12.05 -7.78
N LEU A 19 -2.03 -12.14 -6.53
CA LEU A 19 -2.90 -11.14 -5.90
C LEU A 19 -2.17 -9.81 -5.71
N CYS A 20 -0.95 -9.84 -5.21
CA CYS A 20 -0.13 -8.64 -4.99
C CYS A 20 0.19 -7.95 -6.33
N GLY A 21 0.67 -8.71 -7.31
CA GLY A 21 0.99 -8.18 -8.63
C GLY A 21 -0.23 -7.59 -9.33
N GLY A 22 -1.35 -8.30 -9.32
CA GLY A 22 -2.62 -7.82 -9.88
C GLY A 22 -3.14 -6.57 -9.19
N ALA A 23 -3.11 -6.52 -7.86
CA ALA A 23 -3.53 -5.36 -7.09
C ALA A 23 -2.67 -4.13 -7.40
N LEU A 24 -1.34 -4.27 -7.39
CA LEU A 24 -0.43 -3.16 -7.67
C LEU A 24 -0.52 -2.68 -9.13
N ALA A 25 -0.69 -3.60 -10.08
CA ALA A 25 -0.89 -3.25 -11.48
C ALA A 25 -2.17 -2.42 -11.69
N VAL A 26 -3.28 -2.85 -11.09
CA VAL A 26 -4.54 -2.10 -11.14
C VAL A 26 -4.40 -0.73 -10.45
N CYS A 27 -3.76 -0.66 -9.29
CA CYS A 27 -3.48 0.61 -8.62
C CYS A 27 -2.68 1.56 -9.51
N GLY A 28 -1.62 1.06 -10.15
CA GLY A 28 -0.80 1.85 -11.06
C GLY A 28 -1.60 2.38 -12.24
N LEU A 29 -2.38 1.52 -12.91
CA LEU A 29 -3.23 1.90 -14.02
C LEU A 29 -4.24 2.99 -13.64
N MET A 30 -4.91 2.84 -12.50
CA MET A 30 -5.87 3.82 -12.02
C MET A 30 -5.22 5.17 -11.72
N LEU A 31 -4.06 5.17 -11.05
CA LEU A 31 -3.33 6.39 -10.73
C LEU A 31 -2.77 7.07 -11.96
N GLN A 32 -2.16 6.34 -12.89
CA GLN A 32 -1.65 6.88 -14.14
C GLN A 32 -2.76 7.51 -14.99
N THR A 33 -3.92 6.88 -15.04
CA THR A 33 -5.10 7.38 -15.74
C THR A 33 -5.62 8.67 -15.09
N ALA A 34 -5.83 8.66 -13.78
CA ALA A 34 -6.43 9.80 -13.07
C ALA A 34 -5.51 11.02 -13.03
N PHE A 35 -4.21 10.80 -12.84
CA PHE A 35 -3.23 11.88 -12.78
C PHE A 35 -2.65 12.25 -14.15
N LYS A 36 -3.01 11.52 -15.22
CA LYS A 36 -2.47 11.69 -16.57
C LYS A 36 -0.94 11.74 -16.59
N ASN A 37 -0.33 10.90 -15.79
CA ASN A 37 1.10 10.84 -15.62
C ASN A 37 1.54 9.36 -15.59
N PRO A 38 2.32 8.90 -16.57
CA PRO A 38 2.79 7.51 -16.63
C PRO A 38 3.73 7.13 -15.47
N LEU A 39 4.24 8.12 -14.74
CA LEU A 39 5.07 7.90 -13.57
C LEU A 39 4.26 7.84 -12.27
N ALA A 40 2.95 8.06 -12.32
CA ALA A 40 2.11 7.95 -11.13
C ALA A 40 1.95 6.48 -10.73
N GLY A 41 2.31 6.18 -9.51
CA GLY A 41 2.18 4.84 -8.93
C GLY A 41 1.87 4.91 -7.43
N PRO A 42 1.45 3.81 -6.82
CA PRO A 42 1.05 3.79 -5.42
C PRO A 42 2.17 4.20 -4.44
N SER A 43 3.43 3.98 -4.82
CA SER A 43 4.59 4.40 -4.03
C SER A 43 4.77 5.92 -3.98
N ILE A 44 4.39 6.64 -5.04
CA ILE A 44 4.55 8.10 -5.12
C ILE A 44 3.61 8.83 -4.17
N LEU A 45 2.45 8.25 -3.86
CA LEU A 45 1.53 8.82 -2.88
C LEU A 45 2.02 8.70 -1.42
N GLY A 46 3.19 8.10 -1.19
CA GLY A 46 3.77 7.96 0.14
C GLY A 46 3.14 6.86 1.00
N ILE A 47 2.17 6.10 0.50
CA ILE A 47 1.47 5.06 1.27
C ILE A 47 2.43 3.96 1.70
N ASN A 48 3.35 3.54 0.79
CA ASN A 48 4.41 2.58 1.13
C ASN A 48 5.35 3.12 2.20
N ALA A 49 5.70 4.41 2.15
CA ALA A 49 6.53 5.05 3.16
C ALA A 49 5.81 5.08 4.52
N GLY A 50 4.50 5.29 4.53
CA GLY A 50 3.68 5.19 5.74
C GLY A 50 3.67 3.79 6.33
N ALA A 51 3.47 2.76 5.49
CA ALA A 51 3.57 1.37 5.93
C ALA A 51 4.95 1.06 6.51
N SER A 52 6.02 1.47 5.81
CA SER A 52 7.39 1.28 6.26
C SER A 52 7.68 1.99 7.59
N LEU A 53 7.13 3.20 7.79
CA LEU A 53 7.24 3.92 9.06
C LEU A 53 6.52 3.19 10.19
N GLY A 54 5.31 2.66 9.95
CA GLY A 54 4.58 1.86 10.91
C GLY A 54 5.33 0.59 11.32
N VAL A 55 5.93 -0.11 10.35
CA VAL A 55 6.78 -1.28 10.62
C VAL A 55 8.06 -0.89 11.38
N ALA A 56 8.69 0.21 10.98
CA ALA A 56 9.87 0.72 11.68
C ALA A 56 9.56 1.00 13.15
N PHE A 57 8.40 1.59 13.43
CA PHE A 57 7.95 1.82 14.81
C PHE A 57 7.88 0.51 15.60
N VAL A 58 7.27 -0.53 15.03
CA VAL A 58 7.11 -1.83 15.69
C VAL A 58 8.43 -2.57 15.85
N MET A 59 9.24 -2.65 14.78
CA MET A 59 10.48 -3.44 14.80
C MET A 59 11.61 -2.73 15.55
N LEU A 60 11.76 -1.42 15.38
CA LEU A 60 12.91 -0.69 15.89
C LEU A 60 12.73 -0.27 17.35
N LEU A 61 11.51 0.07 17.78
CA LEU A 61 11.24 0.48 19.16
C LEU A 61 10.78 -0.67 20.06
N PHE A 62 9.99 -1.60 19.53
CA PHE A 62 9.35 -2.67 20.32
C PHE A 62 9.93 -4.05 20.03
N GLY A 63 11.02 -4.16 19.24
CA GLY A 63 11.65 -5.44 18.92
C GLY A 63 10.75 -6.43 18.17
N GLY A 64 9.76 -5.91 17.41
CA GLY A 64 8.85 -6.73 16.61
C GLY A 64 7.65 -7.31 17.36
N SER A 65 7.49 -7.04 18.66
CA SER A 65 6.33 -7.48 19.45
C SER A 65 5.79 -6.35 20.31
N ILE A 66 4.47 -6.18 20.34
CA ILE A 66 3.82 -5.20 21.21
C ILE A 66 3.19 -5.94 22.37
N THR A 67 3.68 -5.69 23.58
CA THR A 67 3.09 -6.18 24.82
C THR A 67 2.45 -5.01 25.56
N ALA A 68 1.12 -5.00 25.61
CA ALA A 68 0.36 -4.01 26.38
C ALA A 68 -0.52 -4.73 27.40
N GLY A 69 -0.01 -4.90 28.61
CA GLY A 69 -0.72 -5.56 29.71
C GLY A 69 -1.08 -7.02 29.41
N VAL A 70 -2.37 -7.34 29.34
CA VAL A 70 -2.89 -8.69 29.08
C VAL A 70 -2.85 -9.08 27.60
N PHE A 71 -2.67 -8.11 26.69
CA PHE A 71 -2.61 -8.35 25.25
C PHE A 71 -1.15 -8.38 24.78
N SER A 72 -0.69 -9.56 24.34
CA SER A 72 0.57 -9.73 23.63
C SER A 72 0.28 -10.01 22.16
N LEU A 73 0.58 -9.04 21.29
CA LEU A 73 0.57 -9.24 19.84
C LEU A 73 1.97 -9.71 19.42
N SER A 74 2.08 -10.98 19.04
CA SER A 74 3.37 -11.57 18.64
C SER A 74 3.73 -11.30 17.18
N GLY A 75 5.00 -10.91 16.97
CA GLY A 75 5.74 -10.97 15.71
C GLY A 75 4.98 -10.45 14.47
N PHE A 76 4.50 -11.37 13.67
CA PHE A 76 3.89 -11.06 12.37
C PHE A 76 2.67 -10.12 12.46
N PHE A 77 1.75 -10.35 13.39
CA PHE A 77 0.56 -9.52 13.55
C PHE A 77 0.87 -8.08 13.96
N SER A 78 1.87 -7.87 14.81
CA SER A 78 2.31 -6.54 15.21
C SER A 78 2.86 -5.76 14.02
N VAL A 79 3.67 -6.41 13.20
CA VAL A 79 4.25 -5.83 11.98
C VAL A 79 3.16 -5.54 10.96
N LEU A 80 2.23 -6.48 10.75
CA LEU A 80 1.10 -6.32 9.84
C LEU A 80 0.21 -5.13 10.23
N LEU A 81 -0.16 -5.04 11.50
CA LEU A 81 -0.94 -3.92 12.03
C LEU A 81 -0.18 -2.61 11.93
N GLY A 82 1.11 -2.59 12.27
CA GLY A 82 1.94 -1.41 12.14
C GLY A 82 2.01 -0.89 10.71
N ALA A 83 2.24 -1.78 9.75
CA ALA A 83 2.25 -1.45 8.32
C ALA A 83 0.89 -0.89 7.87
N PHE A 84 -0.19 -1.57 8.23
CA PHE A 84 -1.54 -1.18 7.83
C PHE A 84 -1.94 0.17 8.43
N ILE A 85 -1.72 0.38 9.72
CA ILE A 85 -2.01 1.66 10.40
C ILE A 85 -1.18 2.79 9.78
N GLY A 86 0.12 2.58 9.58
CA GLY A 86 0.99 3.58 8.95
C GLY A 86 0.54 3.96 7.55
N ALA A 87 0.18 2.97 6.73
CA ALA A 87 -0.38 3.20 5.40
C ALA A 87 -1.71 3.97 5.44
N MET A 88 -2.62 3.59 6.35
CA MET A 88 -3.91 4.25 6.52
C MET A 88 -3.77 5.70 6.99
N LEU A 89 -2.82 6.00 7.87
CA LEU A 89 -2.54 7.37 8.32
C LEU A 89 -2.09 8.24 7.15
N ILE A 90 -1.15 7.76 6.33
CA ILE A 90 -0.71 8.51 5.16
C ILE A 90 -1.85 8.66 4.14
N MET A 91 -2.64 7.62 3.92
CA MET A 91 -3.81 7.71 3.04
C MET A 91 -4.80 8.76 3.56
N ALA A 92 -5.08 8.79 4.87
CA ALA A 92 -5.95 9.80 5.47
C ALA A 92 -5.40 11.22 5.28
N LEU A 93 -4.08 11.41 5.41
CA LEU A 93 -3.41 12.68 5.12
C LEU A 93 -3.57 13.09 3.65
N ILE A 94 -3.34 12.17 2.72
CA ILE A 94 -3.51 12.43 1.29
C ILE A 94 -4.96 12.78 0.97
N LEU A 95 -5.94 12.06 1.53
CA LEU A 95 -7.36 12.39 1.37
C LEU A 95 -7.69 13.78 1.93
N PHE A 96 -7.15 14.13 3.10
CA PHE A 96 -7.32 15.46 3.66
C PHE A 96 -6.75 16.53 2.73
N PHE A 97 -5.51 16.38 2.25
CA PHE A 97 -4.93 17.31 1.28
C PHE A 97 -5.67 17.31 -0.05
N SER A 98 -6.24 16.19 -0.48
CA SER A 98 -7.08 16.11 -1.69
C SER A 98 -8.33 16.98 -1.61
N THR A 99 -8.82 17.31 -0.41
CA THR A 99 -9.93 18.27 -0.25
C THR A 99 -9.49 19.71 -0.42
N LEU A 100 -8.25 20.04 -0.08
CA LEU A 100 -7.68 21.39 -0.11
C LEU A 100 -7.01 21.69 -1.47
N ILE A 101 -6.33 20.69 -2.05
CA ILE A 101 -5.54 20.82 -3.26
C ILE A 101 -6.39 20.36 -4.45
N LYS A 102 -6.63 21.26 -5.40
CA LYS A 102 -7.36 20.97 -6.65
C LYS A 102 -6.45 20.36 -7.72
N SER A 103 -5.17 20.72 -7.72
CA SER A 103 -4.19 20.27 -8.73
C SER A 103 -3.71 18.85 -8.43
N ASN A 104 -3.81 17.96 -9.42
CA ASN A 104 -3.31 16.60 -9.35
C ASN A 104 -1.78 16.55 -9.17
N VAL A 105 -1.05 17.44 -9.86
CA VAL A 105 0.41 17.55 -9.74
C VAL A 105 0.83 17.95 -8.32
N MET A 106 0.15 18.93 -7.74
CA MET A 106 0.42 19.36 -6.35
C MET A 106 0.13 18.24 -5.35
N LEU A 107 -0.90 17.43 -5.60
CA LEU A 107 -1.21 16.29 -4.73
C LEU A 107 -0.12 15.22 -4.80
N LEU A 108 0.42 14.93 -5.99
CA LEU A 108 1.56 14.02 -6.16
C LEU A 108 2.81 14.54 -5.43
N ILE A 109 3.12 15.84 -5.58
CA ILE A 109 4.24 16.47 -4.87
C ILE A 109 4.06 16.36 -3.36
N THR A 110 2.84 16.59 -2.87
CA THR A 110 2.51 16.43 -1.44
C THR A 110 2.77 14.99 -0.97
N GLY A 111 2.38 14.00 -1.76
CA GLY A 111 2.65 12.58 -1.46
C GLY A 111 4.15 12.30 -1.36
N ILE A 112 4.95 12.80 -2.29
CA ILE A 112 6.41 12.67 -2.29
C ILE A 112 7.01 13.33 -1.03
N MET A 113 6.57 14.53 -0.68
CA MET A 113 7.05 15.24 0.52
C MET A 113 6.72 14.49 1.80
N ILE A 114 5.51 13.94 1.91
CA ILE A 114 5.12 13.09 3.04
C ILE A 114 6.02 11.84 3.10
N GLY A 115 6.30 11.23 1.95
CA GLY A 115 7.23 10.11 1.85
C GLY A 115 8.63 10.43 2.36
N TYR A 116 9.18 11.60 2.04
CA TYR A 116 10.47 12.05 2.55
C TYR A 116 10.44 12.31 4.06
N ILE A 117 9.37 12.88 4.60
CA ILE A 117 9.20 13.06 6.05
C ILE A 117 9.19 11.69 6.75
N ALA A 118 8.43 10.73 6.22
CA ALA A 118 8.39 9.38 6.75
C ALA A 118 9.77 8.70 6.70
N SER A 119 10.49 8.84 5.59
CA SER A 119 11.86 8.30 5.44
C SER A 119 12.85 8.91 6.41
N SER A 120 12.74 10.22 6.67
CA SER A 120 13.57 10.92 7.66
C SER A 120 13.26 10.42 9.09
N ALA A 121 11.99 10.19 9.41
CA ALA A 121 11.59 9.61 10.69
C ALA A 121 12.12 8.18 10.85
N ILE A 122 12.09 7.36 9.80
CA ILE A 122 12.68 6.01 9.80
C ILE A 122 14.19 6.06 10.04
N ALA A 123 14.90 6.98 9.38
CA ALA A 123 16.34 7.16 9.59
C ALA A 123 16.66 7.52 11.05
N LEU A 124 15.84 8.37 11.66
CA LEU A 124 15.97 8.71 13.08
C LEU A 124 15.72 7.51 13.99
N LEU A 125 14.68 6.73 13.72
CA LEU A 125 14.38 5.50 14.47
C LEU A 125 15.52 4.48 14.36
N ASN A 126 16.10 4.29 13.17
CA ASN A 126 17.26 3.41 12.97
C ASN A 126 18.48 3.82 13.83
N PHE A 127 18.67 5.11 14.06
CA PHE A 127 19.78 5.59 14.90
C PHE A 127 19.66 5.12 16.36
N PHE A 128 18.45 5.02 16.89
CA PHE A 128 18.20 4.60 18.28
C PHE A 128 17.93 3.10 18.42
N ALA A 129 17.84 2.38 17.32
CA ALA A 129 17.44 0.97 17.32
C ALA A 129 18.61 0.02 17.64
N THR A 130 18.25 -1.20 18.04
CA THR A 130 19.21 -2.30 18.19
C THR A 130 19.63 -2.85 16.83
N ALA A 131 20.81 -3.43 16.74
CA ALA A 131 21.31 -4.05 15.50
C ALA A 131 20.37 -5.14 14.97
N GLU A 132 19.75 -5.94 15.85
CA GLU A 132 18.79 -6.97 15.49
C GLU A 132 17.48 -6.37 14.91
N GLY A 133 17.00 -5.27 15.50
CA GLY A 133 15.83 -4.54 15.00
C GLY A 133 16.07 -3.97 13.61
N VAL A 134 17.23 -3.35 13.39
CA VAL A 134 17.63 -2.81 12.08
C VAL A 134 17.71 -3.93 11.04
N GLN A 135 18.33 -5.07 11.38
CA GLN A 135 18.42 -6.22 10.48
C GLN A 135 17.05 -6.77 10.10
N SER A 136 16.16 -6.93 11.07
CA SER A 136 14.79 -7.41 10.85
C SER A 136 14.00 -6.45 9.94
N TYR A 137 14.14 -5.15 10.16
CA TYR A 137 13.52 -4.13 9.33
C TYR A 137 14.06 -4.14 7.89
N MET A 138 15.36 -4.29 7.71
CA MET A 138 15.98 -4.40 6.38
C MET A 138 15.48 -5.62 5.62
N ILE A 139 15.38 -6.79 6.28
CA ILE A 139 14.87 -8.03 5.66
C ILE A 139 13.41 -7.84 5.24
N TRP A 140 12.59 -7.24 6.10
CA TRP A 140 11.20 -6.94 5.75
C TRP A 140 11.12 -5.98 4.54
N GLY A 141 12.00 -4.99 4.49
CA GLY A 141 12.08 -3.99 3.42
C GLY A 141 12.44 -4.54 2.03
N LEU A 142 13.02 -5.73 1.95
CA LEU A 142 13.29 -6.39 0.67
C LEU A 142 12.03 -6.90 -0.04
N GLY A 143 10.93 -7.03 0.70
CA GLY A 143 9.71 -7.64 0.19
C GLY A 143 9.80 -9.16 0.04
N ASN A 144 8.72 -9.86 0.34
CA ASN A 144 8.68 -11.32 0.23
C ASN A 144 7.26 -11.82 0.00
N PHE A 145 7.07 -12.62 -1.05
CA PHE A 145 5.79 -13.29 -1.31
C PHE A 145 5.62 -14.60 -0.52
N GLY A 146 6.70 -15.11 0.05
CA GLY A 146 6.67 -16.33 0.87
C GLY A 146 6.28 -16.10 2.33
N GLY A 147 6.05 -14.86 2.75
CA GLY A 147 5.68 -14.53 4.13
C GLY A 147 4.20 -14.78 4.48
N VAL A 148 3.34 -15.03 3.50
CA VAL A 148 1.90 -15.26 3.69
C VAL A 148 1.62 -16.75 3.78
N SER A 149 1.16 -17.22 4.95
CA SER A 149 0.76 -18.61 5.16
C SER A 149 -0.63 -18.90 4.59
N LEU A 150 -0.97 -20.19 4.40
CA LEU A 150 -2.32 -20.60 4.00
C LEU A 150 -3.41 -20.12 4.97
N GLN A 151 -3.09 -20.00 6.26
CA GLN A 151 -4.04 -19.50 7.26
C GLN A 151 -4.32 -17.99 7.11
N GLN A 152 -3.37 -17.22 6.61
CA GLN A 152 -3.47 -15.77 6.40
C GLN A 152 -4.02 -15.44 4.99
N MET A 153 -3.90 -16.37 4.06
CA MET A 153 -4.32 -16.21 2.68
C MET A 153 -5.78 -15.76 2.52
N PRO A 154 -6.78 -16.31 3.25
CA PRO A 154 -8.17 -15.87 3.10
C PRO A 154 -8.37 -14.40 3.45
N ALA A 155 -7.72 -13.89 4.49
CA ALA A 155 -7.82 -12.48 4.88
C ALA A 155 -7.18 -11.56 3.82
N PHE A 156 -5.98 -11.91 3.36
CA PHE A 156 -5.29 -11.18 2.31
C PHE A 156 -6.08 -11.19 0.99
N ALA A 157 -6.56 -12.36 0.57
CA ALA A 157 -7.34 -12.52 -0.64
C ALA A 157 -8.67 -11.76 -0.57
N LEU A 158 -9.39 -11.84 0.55
CA LEU A 158 -10.67 -11.14 0.73
C LEU A 158 -10.51 -9.63 0.54
N VAL A 159 -9.59 -9.01 1.26
CA VAL A 159 -9.39 -7.55 1.19
C VAL A 159 -8.90 -7.13 -0.20
N THR A 160 -7.99 -7.89 -0.79
CA THR A 160 -7.47 -7.64 -2.14
C THR A 160 -8.57 -7.75 -3.20
N ILE A 161 -9.37 -8.80 -3.15
CA ILE A 161 -10.47 -9.03 -4.11
C ILE A 161 -11.54 -7.95 -3.95
N VAL A 162 -11.93 -7.58 -2.72
CA VAL A 162 -12.88 -6.49 -2.48
C VAL A 162 -12.34 -5.17 -3.05
N GLY A 163 -11.07 -4.86 -2.86
CA GLY A 163 -10.44 -3.68 -3.46
C GLY A 163 -10.43 -3.72 -4.99
N LEU A 164 -10.14 -4.87 -5.58
CA LEU A 164 -10.18 -5.07 -7.04
C LEU A 164 -11.62 -4.92 -7.59
N PHE A 165 -12.62 -5.48 -6.92
CA PHE A 165 -14.02 -5.24 -7.30
C PHE A 165 -14.40 -3.77 -7.18
N GLY A 166 -13.95 -3.10 -6.13
CA GLY A 166 -14.13 -1.64 -5.98
C GLY A 166 -13.54 -0.86 -7.15
N SER A 167 -12.38 -1.28 -7.68
CA SER A 167 -11.74 -0.65 -8.83
C SER A 167 -12.59 -0.75 -10.11
N LEU A 168 -13.34 -1.84 -10.29
CA LEU A 168 -14.23 -2.01 -11.44
C LEU A 168 -15.33 -0.95 -11.50
N LEU A 169 -15.78 -0.45 -10.35
CA LEU A 169 -16.78 0.62 -10.29
C LEU A 169 -16.26 1.96 -10.82
N LEU A 170 -14.94 2.13 -10.83
CA LEU A 170 -14.29 3.36 -11.31
C LEU A 170 -13.93 3.32 -12.81
N ILE A 171 -14.15 2.22 -13.52
CA ILE A 171 -13.78 2.09 -14.95
C ILE A 171 -14.46 3.18 -15.78
N LYS A 172 -15.76 3.35 -15.65
CA LYS A 172 -16.51 4.34 -16.44
C LYS A 172 -16.06 5.77 -16.20
N PRO A 173 -15.99 6.26 -14.92
CA PRO A 173 -15.53 7.61 -14.67
C PRO A 173 -14.04 7.83 -15.04
N LEU A 174 -13.18 6.82 -14.89
CA LEU A 174 -11.78 6.93 -15.32
C LEU A 174 -11.64 7.03 -16.84
N ASN A 175 -12.44 6.26 -17.60
CA ASN A 175 -12.47 6.38 -19.06
C ASN A 175 -12.95 7.77 -19.51
N ALA A 176 -13.92 8.35 -18.82
CA ALA A 176 -14.35 9.73 -19.10
C ALA A 176 -13.23 10.74 -18.81
N LEU A 177 -12.45 10.54 -17.75
CA LEU A 177 -11.31 11.40 -17.39
C LEU A 177 -10.18 11.36 -18.44
N LEU A 178 -10.01 10.25 -19.16
CA LEU A 178 -9.04 10.17 -20.26
C LEU A 178 -9.32 11.20 -21.35
N LEU A 179 -10.61 11.47 -21.62
CA LEU A 179 -11.03 12.46 -22.63
C LEU A 179 -10.88 13.91 -22.15
N GLY A 180 -10.67 14.12 -20.86
CA GLY A 180 -10.49 15.42 -20.23
C GLY A 180 -11.42 15.68 -19.06
N GLU A 181 -10.96 16.47 -18.08
CA GLU A 181 -11.75 16.78 -16.89
C GLU A 181 -13.04 17.53 -17.24
N ARG A 182 -12.96 18.55 -18.11
CA ARG A 182 -14.12 19.30 -18.56
C ARG A 182 -15.15 18.45 -19.30
N TYR A 183 -14.65 17.49 -20.10
CA TYR A 183 -15.54 16.55 -20.79
C TYR A 183 -16.22 15.60 -19.82
N ALA A 184 -15.49 15.06 -18.85
CA ALA A 184 -16.03 14.21 -17.81
C ALA A 184 -17.08 14.95 -16.96
N GLU A 185 -16.84 16.22 -16.60
CA GLU A 185 -17.82 17.05 -15.88
C GLU A 185 -19.10 17.25 -16.68
N ASN A 186 -19.01 17.50 -17.99
CA ASN A 186 -20.16 17.64 -18.88
C ASN A 186 -20.98 16.34 -18.98
N LEU A 187 -20.34 15.18 -18.79
CA LEU A 187 -21.01 13.87 -18.68
C LEU A 187 -21.60 13.58 -17.29
N GLY A 188 -21.52 14.55 -16.35
CA GLY A 188 -22.03 14.41 -14.99
C GLY A 188 -21.09 13.69 -14.03
N VAL A 189 -19.82 13.48 -14.40
CA VAL A 189 -18.83 12.87 -13.52
C VAL A 189 -18.35 13.88 -12.48
N ASN A 190 -18.52 13.56 -11.21
CA ASN A 190 -17.97 14.36 -10.11
C ASN A 190 -16.51 13.98 -9.89
N ILE A 191 -15.57 14.79 -10.45
CA ILE A 191 -14.13 14.54 -10.45
C ILE A 191 -13.58 14.39 -9.03
N ARG A 192 -14.01 15.24 -8.08
CA ARG A 192 -13.57 15.17 -6.69
C ARG A 192 -13.97 13.85 -6.03
N ARG A 193 -15.21 13.38 -6.25
CA ARG A 193 -15.68 12.11 -5.71
C ARG A 193 -14.93 10.93 -6.30
N VAL A 194 -14.70 10.93 -7.60
CA VAL A 194 -13.92 9.88 -8.28
C VAL A 194 -12.49 9.84 -7.76
N ARG A 195 -11.82 10.99 -7.61
CA ARG A 195 -10.48 11.09 -7.06
C ARG A 195 -10.40 10.54 -5.62
N ASN A 196 -11.35 10.88 -4.77
CA ASN A 196 -11.38 10.40 -3.39
C ASN A 196 -11.58 8.88 -3.34
N TRP A 197 -12.52 8.33 -4.09
CA TRP A 197 -12.73 6.87 -4.16
C TRP A 197 -11.52 6.14 -4.73
N LEU A 198 -10.90 6.70 -5.76
CA LEU A 198 -9.66 6.18 -6.33
C LEU A 198 -8.54 6.13 -5.29
N LEU A 199 -8.35 7.20 -4.53
CA LEU A 199 -7.34 7.24 -3.45
C LEU A 199 -7.64 6.23 -2.34
N ILE A 200 -8.91 6.05 -1.96
CA ILE A 200 -9.31 5.05 -0.95
C ILE A 200 -9.00 3.64 -1.45
N ILE A 201 -9.41 3.30 -2.66
CA ILE A 201 -9.21 1.95 -3.22
C ILE A 201 -7.73 1.65 -3.44
N THR A 202 -6.99 2.57 -4.06
CA THR A 202 -5.54 2.40 -4.26
C THR A 202 -4.79 2.38 -2.93
N GLY A 203 -5.20 3.21 -1.98
CA GLY A 203 -4.63 3.23 -0.65
C GLY A 203 -4.86 1.91 0.11
N LEU A 204 -6.07 1.37 0.06
CA LEU A 204 -6.42 0.09 0.69
C LEU A 204 -5.63 -1.06 0.06
N LEU A 205 -5.61 -1.16 -1.27
CA LEU A 205 -4.87 -2.21 -1.98
C LEU A 205 -3.36 -2.12 -1.71
N THR A 206 -2.80 -0.92 -1.74
CA THR A 206 -1.39 -0.70 -1.43
C THR A 206 -1.07 -1.02 0.02
N ALA A 207 -1.92 -0.62 0.96
CA ALA A 207 -1.73 -0.90 2.38
C ALA A 207 -1.72 -2.41 2.66
N VAL A 208 -2.68 -3.13 2.11
CA VAL A 208 -2.79 -4.58 2.28
C VAL A 208 -1.62 -5.32 1.64
N THR A 209 -1.25 -4.98 0.41
CA THR A 209 -0.12 -5.63 -0.27
C THR A 209 1.20 -5.33 0.44
N THR A 210 1.42 -4.09 0.86
CA THR A 210 2.64 -3.71 1.59
C THR A 210 2.69 -4.35 2.98
N ALA A 211 1.58 -4.43 3.69
CA ALA A 211 1.52 -5.05 5.00
C ALA A 211 1.88 -6.54 4.96
N PHE A 212 1.37 -7.29 3.98
CA PHE A 212 1.61 -8.72 3.86
C PHE A 212 2.91 -9.09 3.13
N CYS A 213 3.30 -8.33 2.10
CA CYS A 213 4.41 -8.67 1.21
C CYS A 213 5.64 -7.76 1.38
N GLY A 214 5.54 -6.70 2.17
CA GLY A 214 6.54 -5.65 2.23
C GLY A 214 6.40 -4.62 1.11
N PRO A 215 7.30 -3.62 1.05
CA PRO A 215 7.20 -2.49 0.12
C PRO A 215 7.61 -2.88 -1.31
N VAL A 216 6.70 -3.46 -2.07
CA VAL A 216 6.89 -3.78 -3.49
C VAL A 216 6.40 -2.59 -4.32
N ALA A 217 7.33 -1.77 -4.80
CA ALA A 217 6.99 -0.48 -5.39
C ALA A 217 6.90 -0.48 -6.93
N PHE A 218 7.80 -1.17 -7.60
CA PHE A 218 8.04 -1.00 -9.03
C PHE A 218 6.94 -1.61 -9.93
N ILE A 219 6.24 -2.64 -9.47
CA ILE A 219 5.22 -3.35 -10.25
C ILE A 219 4.10 -2.40 -10.68
N GLY A 220 3.59 -1.57 -9.77
CA GLY A 220 2.52 -0.61 -10.07
C GLY A 220 2.92 0.51 -11.04
N LEU A 221 4.21 0.68 -11.31
CA LEU A 221 4.72 1.65 -12.26
C LEU A 221 4.97 1.01 -13.64
N ALA A 222 5.50 -0.20 -13.67
CA ALA A 222 6.01 -0.84 -14.87
C ALA A 222 4.98 -1.67 -15.64
N VAL A 223 3.98 -2.23 -14.95
CA VAL A 223 2.99 -3.13 -15.59
C VAL A 223 1.90 -2.38 -16.35
N PRO A 224 1.34 -1.26 -15.87
CA PRO A 224 0.36 -0.50 -16.65
C PRO A 224 0.98 0.13 -17.87
#